data_46044ced9546a78a6a494fe171006695
#
_entry.id   46044ced9546a78a6a494fe171006695
#
_cell.length_a   1.000
_cell.length_b   1.000
_cell.length_c   1.000
_cell.angle_alpha   90.00
_cell.angle_beta   90.00
_cell.angle_gamma   90.00
#
_symmetry.space_group_name_H-M   'P 1'
#
loop_
_entity.id
_entity.type
_entity.pdbx_description
1 polymer ?
#
loop_
_entity_poly.entity_id
_entity_poly.type
_entity_poly.pdbx_seq_one_letter_code
_entity_poly.pdbx_strand_id
1 'polypeptide(L)'
;MTDKEMKVERYREENKTVEKGQVVFAGSSLMEMFPINKLLKEHNDDTVIYNRGVGGFLSDELLNVIDVCILDLAPSKLFINIGTNDLSWSSIPISDLMAHVDRIITTVGKAVPNVKIYLMAYYP
;
A
#
# COMPACT_ATOMS: atom_id res chain seq x y z
N MET A 1 6.95 -15.03 14.51
CA MET A 1 6.29 -14.09 13.58
C MET A 1 7.05 -12.78 13.53
N THR A 2 7.41 -12.32 12.34
CA THR A 2 8.13 -11.07 12.17
C THR A 2 7.20 -9.87 12.37
N ASP A 3 7.79 -8.69 12.56
CA ASP A 3 7.03 -7.44 12.68
C ASP A 3 6.15 -7.20 11.44
N LYS A 4 6.71 -7.45 10.26
CA LYS A 4 5.94 -7.34 8.99
C LYS A 4 4.75 -8.29 8.97
N GLU A 5 4.95 -9.54 9.36
CA GLU A 5 3.89 -10.54 9.40
C GLU A 5 2.81 -10.17 10.40
N MET A 6 3.19 -9.65 11.57
CA MET A 6 2.24 -9.20 12.58
C MET A 6 1.36 -8.05 12.07
N LYS A 7 1.96 -7.10 11.35
CA LYS A 7 1.22 -5.99 10.76
C LYS A 7 0.24 -6.46 9.69
N VAL A 8 0.67 -7.38 8.83
CA VAL A 8 -0.20 -7.94 7.79
C VAL A 8 -1.37 -8.70 8.40
N GLU A 9 -1.13 -9.49 9.46
CA GLU A 9 -2.21 -10.20 10.15
C GLU A 9 -3.19 -9.24 10.80
N ARG A 10 -2.71 -8.14 11.38
CA ARG A 10 -3.58 -7.09 11.92
C ARG A 10 -4.44 -6.48 10.82
N TYR A 11 -3.86 -6.19 9.66
CA TYR A 11 -4.59 -5.66 8.52
C TYR A 11 -5.63 -6.65 7.99
N ARG A 12 -5.27 -7.93 7.94
CA ARG A 12 -6.21 -8.99 7.54
C ARG A 12 -7.44 -9.00 8.43
N GLU A 13 -7.24 -8.87 9.73
CA GLU A 13 -8.32 -8.82 10.71
C GLU A 13 -9.16 -7.55 10.54
N GLU A 14 -8.51 -6.40 10.38
CA GLU A 14 -9.21 -5.11 10.17
C GLU A 14 -10.03 -5.12 8.89
N ASN A 15 -9.56 -5.81 7.86
CA ASN A 15 -10.27 -5.88 6.57
C ASN A 15 -11.64 -6.53 6.66
N LYS A 16 -11.93 -7.26 7.72
CA LYS A 16 -13.25 -7.89 7.91
C LYS A 16 -14.36 -6.88 8.13
N THR A 17 -14.02 -5.67 8.55
CA THR A 17 -15.00 -4.64 8.90
C THR A 17 -14.81 -3.32 8.16
N VAL A 18 -13.97 -3.28 7.12
CA VAL A 18 -13.75 -2.05 6.35
C VAL A 18 -14.90 -1.78 5.38
N GLU A 19 -15.11 -0.50 5.06
CA GLU A 19 -15.94 -0.09 3.93
C GLU A 19 -15.14 -0.21 2.65
N LYS A 20 -15.60 -1.00 1.70
CA LYS A 20 -14.94 -1.13 0.41
C LYS A 20 -15.18 0.11 -0.45
N GLY A 21 -14.29 0.36 -1.39
CA GLY A 21 -14.44 1.47 -2.34
C GLY A 21 -13.92 2.81 -1.81
N GLN A 22 -13.19 2.82 -0.73
CA GLN A 22 -12.63 4.03 -0.16
C GLN A 22 -11.20 4.28 -0.66
N VAL A 23 -10.51 5.24 -0.08
CA VAL A 23 -9.12 5.54 -0.42
C VAL A 23 -8.19 4.63 0.39
N VAL A 24 -7.18 4.08 -0.27
CA VAL A 24 -6.20 3.20 0.37
C VAL A 24 -4.79 3.76 0.14
N PHE A 25 -4.00 3.76 1.21
CA PHE A 25 -2.57 4.03 1.17
C PHE A 25 -1.84 2.69 1.32
N ALA A 26 -0.94 2.39 0.40
CA ALA A 26 -0.13 1.18 0.46
C ALA A 26 1.34 1.50 0.21
N GLY A 27 2.22 0.66 0.72
CA GLY A 27 3.64 0.85 0.56
C GLY A 27 4.43 0.47 1.80
N SER A 28 5.54 1.17 2.02
CA SER A 28 6.44 0.89 3.14
C SER A 28 6.33 1.94 4.24
N SER A 29 7.42 2.22 4.94
CA SER A 29 7.41 3.08 6.12
C SER A 29 6.91 4.49 5.87
N LEU A 30 7.18 5.07 4.71
CA LEU A 30 6.70 6.42 4.40
C LEU A 30 5.17 6.48 4.45
N MET A 31 4.51 5.46 3.92
CA MET A 31 3.06 5.38 3.96
C MET A 31 2.55 4.99 5.35
N GLU A 32 3.17 3.98 5.97
CA GLU A 32 2.74 3.52 7.30
C GLU A 32 2.78 4.66 8.32
N MET A 33 3.82 5.47 8.30
CA MET A 33 4.04 6.55 9.26
C MET A 33 3.29 7.84 8.93
N PHE A 34 2.66 7.91 7.77
CA PHE A 34 1.93 9.11 7.36
C PHE A 34 0.68 9.27 8.23
N PRO A 35 0.56 10.35 9.01
CA PRO A 35 -0.53 10.50 9.99
C PRO A 35 -1.82 11.02 9.34
N ILE A 36 -2.29 10.36 8.28
CA ILE A 36 -3.39 10.88 7.46
C ILE A 36 -4.71 10.99 8.23
N ASN A 37 -5.01 9.99 9.06
CA ASN A 37 -6.28 10.01 9.79
C ASN A 37 -6.31 11.10 10.86
N LYS A 38 -5.16 11.39 11.47
CA LYS A 38 -5.02 12.51 12.40
C LYS A 38 -5.22 13.83 11.67
N LEU A 39 -4.62 14.00 10.50
CA LEU A 39 -4.74 15.22 9.69
C LEU A 39 -6.17 15.44 9.22
N LEU A 40 -6.85 14.38 8.78
CA LEU A 40 -8.25 14.47 8.38
C LEU A 40 -9.13 14.94 9.53
N LYS A 41 -8.93 14.39 10.71
CA LYS A 41 -9.68 14.77 11.90
C LYS A 41 -9.43 16.21 12.28
N GLU A 42 -8.19 16.67 12.23
CA GLU A 42 -7.81 18.06 12.55
C GLU A 42 -8.45 19.06 11.59
N HIS A 43 -8.69 18.66 10.35
CA HIS A 43 -9.31 19.50 9.33
C HIS A 43 -10.80 19.25 9.15
N ASN A 44 -11.42 18.47 10.03
CA ASN A 44 -12.84 18.11 9.96
C ASN A 44 -13.23 17.50 8.61
N ASP A 45 -12.35 16.68 8.05
CA ASP A 45 -12.57 16.02 6.76
C ASP A 45 -13.07 14.58 7.02
N ASP A 46 -14.22 14.25 6.43
CA ASP A 46 -14.87 12.95 6.61
C ASP A 46 -14.40 11.87 5.64
N THR A 47 -13.40 12.17 4.82
CA THR A 47 -12.84 11.18 3.89
C THR A 47 -12.33 9.96 4.64
N VAL A 48 -12.72 8.77 4.18
CA VAL A 48 -12.26 7.52 4.75
C VAL A 48 -11.02 7.06 4.00
N ILE A 49 -9.91 6.95 4.72
CA ILE A 49 -8.64 6.48 4.17
C ILE A 49 -8.11 5.35 5.04
N TYR A 50 -7.86 4.20 4.41
CA TYR A 50 -7.25 3.07 5.10
C TYR A 50 -5.76 3.02 4.77
N ASN A 51 -4.92 3.11 5.80
CA ASN A 51 -3.48 3.03 5.64
C ASN A 51 -3.03 1.58 5.82
N ARG A 52 -2.51 1.00 4.75
CA ARG A 52 -2.00 -0.37 4.73
C ARG A 52 -0.49 -0.42 4.47
N GLY A 53 0.21 0.65 4.81
CA GLY A 53 1.66 0.68 4.73
C GLY A 53 2.30 -0.27 5.75
N VAL A 54 3.45 -0.85 5.38
CA VAL A 54 4.23 -1.73 6.25
C VAL A 54 5.69 -1.34 6.18
N GLY A 55 6.24 -0.88 7.30
CA GLY A 55 7.63 -0.46 7.37
C GLY A 55 8.60 -1.55 6.94
N GLY A 56 9.57 -1.17 6.12
CA GLY A 56 10.58 -2.10 5.62
C GLY A 56 10.17 -2.93 4.43
N PHE A 57 8.93 -2.83 3.93
CA PHE A 57 8.47 -3.66 2.81
C PHE A 57 9.30 -3.43 1.55
N LEU A 58 9.61 -4.56 0.91
CA LEU A 58 10.13 -4.62 -0.45
C LEU A 58 8.96 -4.79 -1.42
N SER A 59 9.20 -4.51 -2.69
CA SER A 59 8.14 -4.60 -3.70
C SER A 59 7.56 -6.01 -3.85
N ASP A 60 8.39 -7.03 -3.75
CA ASP A 60 7.93 -8.43 -3.81
C ASP A 60 7.12 -8.80 -2.57
N GLU A 61 7.47 -8.26 -1.41
CA GLU A 61 6.72 -8.50 -0.18
C GLU A 61 5.31 -7.92 -0.26
N LEU A 62 5.19 -6.69 -0.79
CA LEU A 62 3.87 -6.09 -1.02
C LEU A 62 3.07 -6.92 -2.03
N LEU A 63 3.71 -7.37 -3.10
CA LEU A 63 3.06 -8.18 -4.12
C LEU A 63 2.51 -9.49 -3.53
N ASN A 64 3.25 -10.12 -2.61
CA ASN A 64 2.83 -11.37 -1.97
C ASN A 64 1.60 -11.22 -1.08
N VAL A 65 1.32 -10.02 -0.58
CA VAL A 65 0.16 -9.74 0.29
C VAL A 65 -0.75 -8.67 -0.32
N ILE A 66 -0.74 -8.56 -1.63
CA ILE A 66 -1.51 -7.54 -2.35
C ILE A 66 -3.01 -7.66 -2.06
N ASP A 67 -3.51 -8.85 -1.79
CA ASP A 67 -4.90 -9.07 -1.39
C ASP A 67 -5.22 -8.32 -0.09
N VAL A 68 -4.42 -8.52 0.94
CA VAL A 68 -4.65 -7.91 2.26
C VAL A 68 -4.45 -6.40 2.23
N CYS A 69 -3.41 -5.94 1.55
CA CYS A 69 -3.06 -4.52 1.57
C CYS A 69 -3.87 -3.67 0.59
N ILE A 70 -4.43 -4.28 -0.45
CA ILE A 70 -5.11 -3.51 -1.51
C ILE A 70 -6.43 -4.14 -1.93
N LEU A 71 -6.39 -5.37 -2.43
CA LEU A 71 -7.55 -5.95 -3.14
C LEU A 71 -8.77 -6.15 -2.25
N ASP A 72 -8.56 -6.58 -1.00
CA ASP A 72 -9.66 -6.78 -0.04
C ASP A 72 -10.45 -5.50 0.21
N LEU A 73 -9.82 -4.36 0.04
CA LEU A 73 -10.44 -3.06 0.27
C LEU A 73 -11.14 -2.49 -0.97
N ALA A 74 -10.91 -3.09 -2.15
CA ALA A 74 -11.49 -2.68 -3.43
C ALA A 74 -11.47 -1.14 -3.60
N PRO A 75 -10.29 -0.49 -3.55
CA PRO A 75 -10.21 0.97 -3.43
C PRO A 75 -10.74 1.70 -4.64
N SER A 76 -11.34 2.87 -4.41
CA SER A 76 -11.65 3.81 -5.49
C SER A 76 -10.41 4.58 -5.92
N LYS A 77 -9.52 4.88 -4.96
CA LYS A 77 -8.23 5.52 -5.20
C LYS A 77 -7.17 4.81 -4.38
N LEU A 78 -6.05 4.54 -5.03
CA LEU A 78 -4.90 3.92 -4.39
C LEU A 78 -3.69 4.85 -4.51
N PHE A 79 -3.14 5.23 -3.38
CA PHE A 79 -1.87 5.95 -3.30
C PHE A 79 -0.81 4.96 -2.87
N ILE A 80 0.21 4.76 -3.69
CA ILE A 80 1.23 3.74 -3.44
C ILE A 80 2.63 4.34 -3.52
N ASN A 81 3.45 4.00 -2.53
CA ASN A 81 4.87 4.36 -2.50
C ASN A 81 5.66 3.13 -2.06
N ILE A 82 6.39 2.55 -2.99
CA ILE A 82 7.18 1.33 -2.77
C ILE A 82 8.44 1.38 -3.64
N GLY A 83 9.49 0.70 -3.22
CA GLY A 83 10.71 0.56 -4.00
C GLY A 83 11.97 1.12 -3.33
N THR A 84 11.83 2.01 -2.36
CA THR A 84 13.00 2.59 -1.67
C THR A 84 13.82 1.52 -0.96
N ASN A 85 13.15 0.60 -0.27
CA ASN A 85 13.85 -0.47 0.43
C ASN A 85 14.49 -1.44 -0.54
N ASP A 86 13.88 -1.66 -1.71
CA ASP A 86 14.48 -2.45 -2.79
C ASP A 86 15.81 -1.84 -3.22
N LEU A 87 15.85 -0.53 -3.39
CA LEU A 87 17.05 0.18 -3.81
C LEU A 87 18.13 0.27 -2.72
N SER A 88 17.70 0.35 -1.45
CA SER A 88 18.61 0.56 -0.32
C SER A 88 19.10 -0.75 0.32
N TRP A 89 18.25 -1.76 0.39
CA TRP A 89 18.49 -2.96 1.20
C TRP A 89 18.54 -4.24 0.38
N SER A 90 18.11 -4.20 -0.89
CA SER A 90 18.11 -5.36 -1.77
C SER A 90 19.10 -5.15 -2.89
N SER A 91 19.63 -6.25 -3.40
CA SER A 91 20.56 -6.21 -4.54
C SER A 91 19.87 -6.53 -5.87
N ILE A 92 18.54 -6.47 -5.91
CA ILE A 92 17.83 -6.76 -7.16
C ILE A 92 18.09 -5.66 -8.19
N PRO A 93 18.15 -6.01 -9.50
CA PRO A 93 18.25 -5.02 -10.55
C PRO A 93 17.03 -4.09 -10.59
N ILE A 94 17.23 -2.86 -11.04
CA ILE A 94 16.14 -1.90 -11.22
C ILE A 94 15.06 -2.47 -12.14
N SER A 95 15.44 -3.24 -13.16
CA SER A 95 14.48 -3.88 -14.05
C SER A 95 13.52 -4.82 -13.30
N ASP A 96 14.01 -5.54 -12.29
CA ASP A 96 13.18 -6.43 -11.47
C ASP A 96 12.23 -5.62 -10.59
N LEU A 97 12.73 -4.52 -10.01
CA LEU A 97 11.88 -3.62 -9.24
C LEU A 97 10.76 -3.06 -10.10
N MET A 98 11.10 -2.60 -11.30
CA MET A 98 10.09 -2.04 -12.21
C MET A 98 9.07 -3.10 -12.63
N ALA A 99 9.51 -4.35 -12.82
CA ALA A 99 8.61 -5.46 -13.12
C ALA A 99 7.63 -5.72 -11.97
N HIS A 100 8.11 -5.66 -10.72
CA HIS A 100 7.26 -5.83 -9.54
C HIS A 100 6.22 -4.71 -9.44
N VAL A 101 6.63 -3.47 -9.64
CA VAL A 101 5.73 -2.32 -9.60
C VAL A 101 4.66 -2.43 -10.69
N ASP A 102 5.09 -2.76 -11.91
CA ASP A 102 4.17 -2.96 -13.03
C ASP A 102 3.14 -4.06 -12.72
N ARG A 103 3.59 -5.16 -12.12
CA ARG A 103 2.72 -6.27 -11.77
C ARG A 103 1.72 -5.88 -10.68
N ILE A 104 2.14 -5.08 -9.71
CA ILE A 104 1.23 -4.55 -8.68
C ILE A 104 0.13 -3.72 -9.35
N ILE A 105 0.52 -2.76 -10.18
CA ILE A 105 -0.42 -1.87 -10.87
C ILE A 105 -1.37 -2.64 -11.77
N THR A 106 -0.86 -3.58 -12.54
CA THR A 106 -1.66 -4.40 -13.45
C THR A 106 -2.64 -5.27 -12.69
N THR A 107 -2.19 -5.91 -11.60
CA THR A 107 -3.04 -6.78 -10.79
C THR A 107 -4.19 -5.99 -10.17
N VAL A 108 -3.89 -4.82 -9.61
CA VAL A 108 -4.91 -3.94 -9.02
C VAL A 108 -5.90 -3.46 -10.09
N GLY A 109 -5.40 -3.03 -11.23
CA GLY A 109 -6.25 -2.54 -12.33
C GLY A 109 -7.21 -3.60 -12.86
N LYS A 110 -6.80 -4.86 -12.88
CA LYS A 110 -7.66 -5.97 -13.30
C LYS A 110 -8.69 -6.33 -12.25
N ALA A 111 -8.29 -6.33 -10.98
CA ALA A 111 -9.19 -6.70 -9.88
C ALA A 111 -10.20 -5.61 -9.55
N VAL A 112 -9.81 -4.34 -9.73
CA VAL A 112 -10.64 -3.17 -9.42
C VAL A 112 -10.64 -2.24 -10.63
N PRO A 113 -11.46 -2.51 -11.66
CA PRO A 113 -11.35 -1.82 -12.97
C PRO A 113 -11.50 -0.31 -12.96
N ASN A 114 -12.20 0.23 -11.96
CA ASN A 114 -12.43 1.69 -11.89
C ASN A 114 -11.48 2.42 -10.94
N VAL A 115 -10.48 1.72 -10.41
CA VAL A 115 -9.53 2.33 -9.47
C VAL A 115 -8.68 3.39 -10.15
N LYS A 116 -8.41 4.48 -9.43
CA LYS A 116 -7.41 5.46 -9.83
C LYS A 116 -6.17 5.22 -8.99
N ILE A 117 -5.05 4.98 -9.66
CA ILE A 117 -3.78 4.66 -9.01
C ILE A 117 -2.84 5.85 -9.11
N TYR A 118 -2.33 6.29 -7.96
CA TYR A 118 -1.35 7.37 -7.86
C TYR A 118 -0.05 6.78 -7.33
N LEU A 119 0.95 6.67 -8.21
CA LEU A 119 2.28 6.22 -7.82
C LEU A 119 3.05 7.43 -7.31
N MET A 120 3.36 7.42 -6.01
CA MET A 120 4.03 8.55 -5.37
C MET A 120 5.53 8.47 -5.59
N ALA A 121 6.10 9.55 -6.13
CA ALA A 121 7.53 9.64 -6.38
C ALA A 121 8.31 9.82 -5.08
N TYR A 122 9.55 9.36 -5.11
CA TYR A 122 10.47 9.53 -4.00
C TYR A 122 11.40 10.70 -4.27
N TYR A 123 11.64 11.51 -3.25
CA TYR A 123 12.62 12.59 -3.33
C TYR A 123 13.94 12.12 -2.75
N PRO A 124 15.06 12.33 -3.46
CA PRO A 124 16.37 11.99 -2.92
C PRO A 124 16.75 12.83 -1.70
#